data_4b1c533f0bc14764062f32f40b01afd6
#
_entry.id   4b1c533f0bc14764062f32f40b01afd6
#
_cell.length_a   1.000
_cell.length_b   1.000
_cell.length_c   1.000
_cell.angle_alpha   90.00
_cell.angle_beta   90.00
_cell.angle_gamma   90.00
#
_symmetry.space_group_name_H-M   'P 1'
#
loop_
_entity.id
_entity.type
_entity.pdbx_description
1 polymer ?
#
loop_
_entity_poly.entity_id
_entity_poly.type
_entity_poly.pdbx_seq_one_letter_code
_entity_poly.pdbx_strand_id
1 'polypeptide(L)'
;MTILAFWAYHRVFDKVNDMMESIDISFSLYVDDMTFSSSHPIPKDLHCKIEEQLKQKWLRFKPCKLHRYFPQDSKTVTGCIITQDHRLEAPNALKAKAIKGLQVAFAPSKRDGKDLQRALGITQSIQQIDSSIFKESYRRLKREIQLLRKANG
;
A
#
# COMPACT_ATOMS: atom_id res chain seq x y z
N MET A 1 -3.66 1.33 -12.70
CA MET A 1 -3.35 2.18 -13.89
C MET A 1 -1.91 1.91 -14.31
N THR A 2 -1.63 1.79 -15.60
CA THR A 2 -0.26 1.68 -16.11
C THR A 2 0.39 3.09 -16.19
N ILE A 3 1.73 3.16 -16.24
CA ILE A 3 2.47 4.43 -16.44
C ILE A 3 1.93 5.21 -17.65
N LEU A 4 1.57 4.51 -18.73
CA LEU A 4 0.99 5.13 -19.93
C LEU A 4 -0.35 5.83 -19.63
N ALA A 5 -1.20 5.26 -18.79
CA ALA A 5 -2.45 5.90 -18.40
C ALA A 5 -2.22 7.16 -17.56
N PHE A 6 -1.21 7.17 -16.67
CA PHE A 6 -0.81 8.37 -15.96
C PHE A 6 -0.41 9.48 -16.93
N TRP A 7 0.46 9.19 -17.92
CA TRP A 7 0.88 10.18 -18.92
C TRP A 7 -0.29 10.72 -19.76
N ALA A 8 -1.27 9.88 -20.08
CA ALA A 8 -2.46 10.31 -20.83
C ALA A 8 -3.33 11.30 -20.03
N TYR A 9 -3.31 11.23 -18.71
CA TYR A 9 -4.17 12.03 -17.83
C TYR A 9 -3.41 13.03 -16.92
N HIS A 10 -2.09 13.18 -17.07
CA HIS A 10 -1.25 14.03 -16.19
C HIS A 10 -1.82 15.45 -16.02
N ARG A 11 -2.29 16.09 -17.11
CA ARG A 11 -2.86 17.46 -17.05
C ARG A 11 -4.09 17.58 -16.14
N VAL A 12 -4.84 16.50 -15.94
CA VAL A 12 -5.97 16.52 -14.99
C VAL A 12 -5.44 16.45 -13.57
N PHE A 13 -4.43 15.62 -13.34
CA PHE A 13 -3.80 15.49 -12.02
C PHE A 13 -3.04 16.76 -11.64
N ASP A 14 -2.39 17.44 -12.60
CA ASP A 14 -1.77 18.76 -12.39
C ASP A 14 -2.82 19.80 -11.94
N LYS A 15 -3.98 19.87 -12.64
CA LYS A 15 -5.07 20.76 -12.22
C LYS A 15 -5.62 20.43 -10.84
N VAL A 16 -5.74 19.14 -10.51
CA VAL A 16 -6.15 18.73 -9.16
C VAL A 16 -5.11 19.17 -8.13
N ASN A 17 -3.82 19.03 -8.44
CA ASN A 17 -2.73 19.49 -7.56
C ASN A 17 -2.80 21.00 -7.33
N ASP A 18 -2.89 21.80 -8.40
CA ASP A 18 -2.98 23.26 -8.31
C ASP A 18 -4.19 23.71 -7.48
N MET A 19 -5.34 23.03 -7.67
CA MET A 19 -6.54 23.29 -6.87
C MET A 19 -6.31 22.95 -5.38
N MET A 20 -5.59 21.87 -5.07
CA MET A 20 -5.28 21.48 -3.70
C MET A 20 -4.30 22.43 -3.04
N GLU A 21 -3.24 22.83 -3.75
CA GLU A 21 -2.27 23.81 -3.26
C GLU A 21 -2.93 25.15 -2.91
N SER A 22 -3.92 25.58 -3.70
CA SER A 22 -4.65 26.85 -3.46
C SER A 22 -5.43 26.88 -2.14
N ILE A 23 -5.70 25.71 -1.52
CA ILE A 23 -6.46 25.54 -0.27
C ILE A 23 -5.66 24.82 0.82
N ASP A 24 -4.34 24.79 0.71
CA ASP A 24 -3.40 24.17 1.66
C ASP A 24 -3.72 22.68 1.96
N ILE A 25 -3.99 21.93 0.89
CA ILE A 25 -4.17 20.47 0.94
C ILE A 25 -3.05 19.82 0.15
N SER A 26 -2.31 18.91 0.80
CA SER A 26 -1.33 18.08 0.12
C SER A 26 -2.03 16.98 -0.69
N PHE A 27 -1.65 16.87 -1.96
CA PHE A 27 -2.12 15.84 -2.87
C PHE A 27 -1.01 14.85 -3.20
N SER A 28 -1.32 13.57 -3.22
CA SER A 28 -0.44 12.54 -3.74
C SER A 28 -1.20 11.52 -4.56
N LEU A 29 -0.56 11.01 -5.60
CA LEU A 29 -1.12 10.02 -6.51
C LEU A 29 -0.21 8.79 -6.55
N TYR A 30 -0.75 7.64 -6.21
CA TYR A 30 -0.06 6.36 -6.35
C TYR A 30 -0.86 5.46 -7.29
N VAL A 31 -0.38 5.33 -8.52
CA VAL A 31 -1.03 4.60 -9.62
C VAL A 31 -2.42 5.18 -9.91
N ASP A 32 -3.47 4.69 -9.27
CA ASP A 32 -4.87 5.14 -9.38
C ASP A 32 -5.49 5.55 -8.03
N ASP A 33 -4.71 5.48 -6.96
CA ASP A 33 -5.15 5.89 -5.64
C ASP A 33 -4.71 7.34 -5.36
N MET A 34 -5.68 8.23 -5.18
CA MET A 34 -5.47 9.63 -4.80
C MET A 34 -5.57 9.76 -3.30
N THR A 35 -4.60 10.45 -2.70
CA THR A 35 -4.60 10.75 -1.27
C THR A 35 -4.52 12.26 -1.08
N PHE A 36 -5.39 12.78 -0.20
CA PHE A 36 -5.46 14.17 0.18
C PHE A 36 -5.23 14.28 1.67
N SER A 37 -4.30 15.12 2.09
CA SER A 37 -3.98 15.31 3.50
C SER A 37 -3.80 16.81 3.82
N SER A 38 -4.24 17.21 5.01
CA SER A 38 -4.13 18.58 5.49
C SER A 38 -4.05 18.59 7.02
N SER A 39 -3.41 19.63 7.57
CA SER A 39 -3.46 19.97 8.99
C SER A 39 -4.81 20.56 9.41
N HIS A 40 -5.61 21.03 8.46
CA HIS A 40 -6.93 21.61 8.66
C HIS A 40 -8.05 20.65 8.21
N PRO A 41 -9.30 20.87 8.67
CA PRO A 41 -10.42 20.06 8.22
C PRO A 41 -10.61 20.13 6.70
N ILE A 42 -10.55 18.98 6.03
CA ILE A 42 -10.79 18.90 4.59
C ILE A 42 -12.28 19.18 4.29
N PRO A 43 -12.62 20.08 3.35
CA PRO A 43 -14.01 20.38 2.99
C PRO A 43 -14.81 19.14 2.59
N LYS A 44 -16.08 19.09 2.99
CA LYS A 44 -16.95 17.92 2.71
C LYS A 44 -17.26 17.76 1.22
N ASP A 45 -17.30 18.85 0.48
CA ASP A 45 -17.61 18.94 -0.95
C ASP A 45 -16.38 18.76 -1.85
N LEU A 46 -15.19 18.61 -1.27
CA LEU A 46 -13.94 18.47 -2.03
C LEU A 46 -14.00 17.36 -3.09
N HIS A 47 -14.56 16.19 -2.71
CA HIS A 47 -14.69 15.08 -3.64
C HIS A 47 -15.57 15.41 -4.86
N CYS A 48 -16.61 16.23 -4.70
CA CYS A 48 -17.45 16.69 -5.82
C CYS A 48 -16.64 17.57 -6.78
N LYS A 49 -15.86 18.51 -6.25
CA LYS A 49 -15.02 19.41 -7.07
C LYS A 49 -13.97 18.64 -7.86
N ILE A 50 -13.33 17.64 -7.23
CA ILE A 50 -12.36 16.78 -7.91
C ILE A 50 -13.07 15.93 -8.97
N GLU A 51 -14.23 15.37 -8.66
CA GLU A 51 -14.98 14.55 -9.61
C GLU A 51 -15.38 15.32 -10.86
N GLU A 52 -15.71 16.61 -10.75
CA GLU A 52 -15.98 17.49 -11.90
C GLU A 52 -14.78 17.61 -12.83
N GLN A 53 -13.55 17.76 -12.28
CA GLN A 53 -12.33 17.79 -13.08
C GLN A 53 -12.07 16.45 -13.77
N LEU A 54 -12.28 15.34 -13.05
CA LEU A 54 -12.10 14.00 -13.59
C LEU A 54 -13.10 13.66 -14.70
N LYS A 55 -14.37 14.06 -14.56
CA LYS A 55 -15.44 13.85 -15.55
C LYS A 55 -15.12 14.47 -16.90
N GLN A 56 -14.39 15.57 -16.95
CA GLN A 56 -13.96 16.21 -18.21
C GLN A 56 -13.09 15.28 -19.08
N LYS A 57 -12.51 14.22 -18.48
CA LYS A 57 -11.68 13.22 -19.14
C LYS A 57 -12.24 11.80 -19.00
N TRP A 58 -13.54 11.66 -18.75
CA TRP A 58 -14.24 10.37 -18.60
C TRP A 58 -13.73 9.52 -17.44
N LEU A 59 -13.01 10.13 -16.48
CA LEU A 59 -12.59 9.49 -15.24
C LEU A 59 -13.69 9.65 -14.18
N ARG A 60 -13.83 8.65 -13.31
CA ARG A 60 -14.80 8.66 -12.22
C ARG A 60 -14.24 7.99 -10.98
N PHE A 61 -14.62 8.49 -9.82
CA PHE A 61 -14.41 7.78 -8.57
C PHE A 61 -15.28 6.52 -8.50
N LYS A 62 -14.77 5.51 -7.81
CA LYS A 62 -15.60 4.41 -7.31
C LYS A 62 -16.08 4.81 -5.91
N PRO A 63 -17.40 5.09 -5.71
CA PRO A 63 -17.90 5.60 -4.42
C PRO A 63 -17.54 4.70 -3.23
N CYS A 64 -17.54 3.38 -3.41
CA CYS A 64 -17.17 2.40 -2.38
C CYS A 64 -15.68 2.45 -1.98
N LYS A 65 -14.84 3.16 -2.72
CA LYS A 65 -13.40 3.34 -2.41
C LYS A 65 -13.08 4.72 -1.85
N LEU A 66 -14.06 5.59 -1.70
CA LEU A 66 -13.87 6.89 -1.07
C LEU A 66 -13.86 6.72 0.45
N HIS A 67 -12.71 6.97 1.06
CA HIS A 67 -12.52 6.90 2.50
C HIS A 67 -12.15 8.27 3.04
N ARG A 68 -12.75 8.66 4.15
CA ARG A 68 -12.41 9.85 4.91
C ARG A 68 -11.98 9.44 6.30
N TYR A 69 -10.82 9.91 6.71
CA TYR A 69 -10.26 9.66 8.02
C TYR A 69 -10.18 10.95 8.83
N PHE A 70 -10.43 10.86 10.13
CA PHE A 70 -10.22 11.95 11.07
C PHE A 70 -8.85 11.84 11.75
N PRO A 71 -8.36 12.89 12.43
CA PRO A 71 -7.06 12.86 13.10
C PRO A 71 -6.87 11.66 14.03
N GLN A 72 -7.91 11.28 14.77
CA GLN A 72 -7.91 10.17 15.73
C GLN A 72 -8.03 8.78 15.09
N ASP A 73 -8.31 8.69 13.78
CA ASP A 73 -8.47 7.42 13.12
C ASP A 73 -7.12 6.83 12.71
N SER A 74 -7.00 5.49 12.74
CA SER A 74 -5.96 4.80 12.00
C SER A 74 -6.32 4.82 10.52
N LYS A 75 -5.40 5.26 9.67
CA LYS A 75 -5.64 5.53 8.25
C LYS A 75 -5.03 4.44 7.39
N THR A 76 -5.83 3.81 6.53
CA THR A 76 -5.31 2.86 5.54
C THR A 76 -5.00 3.60 4.23
N VAL A 77 -3.72 3.67 3.87
CA VAL A 77 -3.25 4.37 2.67
C VAL A 77 -2.30 3.46 1.91
N THR A 78 -2.57 3.21 0.63
CA THR A 78 -1.72 2.41 -0.28
C THR A 78 -1.21 1.08 0.30
N GLY A 79 -2.08 0.39 1.07
CA GLY A 79 -1.75 -0.90 1.67
C GLY A 79 -0.94 -0.85 2.97
N CYS A 80 -0.76 0.35 3.54
CA CYS A 80 -0.17 0.56 4.86
C CYS A 80 -1.21 1.16 5.82
N ILE A 81 -1.01 0.98 7.12
CA ILE A 81 -1.79 1.65 8.17
C ILE A 81 -0.91 2.74 8.77
N ILE A 82 -1.42 3.97 8.80
CA ILE A 82 -0.85 5.07 9.56
C ILE A 82 -1.62 5.12 10.88
N THR A 83 -0.92 4.84 11.99
CA THR A 83 -1.51 4.88 13.34
C THR A 83 -1.72 6.30 13.84
N GLN A 84 -2.44 6.45 14.96
CA GLN A 84 -2.61 7.75 15.63
C GLN A 84 -1.27 8.38 16.04
N ASP A 85 -0.27 7.56 16.40
CA ASP A 85 1.08 7.98 16.74
C ASP A 85 1.97 8.25 15.52
N HIS A 86 1.36 8.39 14.33
CA HIS A 86 2.06 8.62 13.06
C HIS A 86 3.07 7.52 12.69
N ARG A 87 2.88 6.29 13.16
CA ARG A 87 3.72 5.14 12.77
C ARG A 87 3.10 4.40 11.60
N LEU A 88 3.96 3.81 10.79
CA LEU A 88 3.52 2.91 9.73
C LEU A 88 3.43 1.49 10.25
N GLU A 89 2.30 0.83 10.00
CA GLU A 89 2.09 -0.58 10.33
C GLU A 89 1.61 -1.37 9.12
N ALA A 90 2.01 -2.64 9.08
CA ALA A 90 1.46 -3.57 8.09
C ALA A 90 0.02 -3.96 8.48
N PRO A 91 -0.93 -4.03 7.52
CA PRO A 91 -2.29 -4.45 7.77
C PRO A 91 -2.37 -5.86 8.39
N ASN A 92 -3.32 -6.07 9.30
CA ASN A 92 -3.52 -7.36 9.94
C ASN A 92 -3.77 -8.51 8.96
N ALA A 93 -4.46 -8.23 7.86
CA ALA A 93 -4.66 -9.20 6.78
C ALA A 93 -3.33 -9.65 6.15
N LEU A 94 -2.38 -8.72 5.97
CA LEU A 94 -1.04 -9.04 5.45
C LEU A 94 -0.22 -9.81 6.49
N LYS A 95 -0.29 -9.43 7.77
CA LYS A 95 0.34 -10.16 8.89
C LYS A 95 -0.19 -11.61 8.97
N ALA A 96 -1.52 -11.79 8.90
CA ALA A 96 -2.15 -13.11 8.91
C ALA A 96 -1.73 -13.97 7.70
N LYS A 97 -1.64 -13.35 6.51
CA LYS A 97 -1.15 -14.02 5.30
C LYS A 97 0.31 -14.46 5.44
N ALA A 98 1.15 -13.66 6.10
CA ALA A 98 2.54 -14.02 6.39
C ALA A 98 2.62 -15.23 7.33
N ILE A 99 1.85 -15.24 8.42
CA ILE A 99 1.81 -16.35 9.39
C ILE A 99 1.43 -17.66 8.68
N LYS A 100 0.35 -17.65 7.89
CA LYS A 100 -0.06 -18.82 7.10
C LYS A 100 1.03 -19.26 6.11
N GLY A 101 1.67 -18.32 5.41
CA GLY A 101 2.77 -18.61 4.51
C GLY A 101 3.97 -19.24 5.20
N LEU A 102 4.33 -18.76 6.40
CA LEU A 102 5.41 -19.31 7.22
C LEU A 102 5.08 -20.73 7.71
N GLN A 103 3.84 -20.98 8.13
CA GLN A 103 3.39 -22.32 8.54
C GLN A 103 3.54 -23.33 7.40
N VAL A 104 3.15 -22.96 6.18
CA VAL A 104 3.30 -23.82 5.00
C VAL A 104 4.78 -24.02 4.64
N ALA A 105 5.56 -22.93 4.60
CA ALA A 105 6.97 -22.95 4.21
C ALA A 105 7.85 -23.78 5.17
N PHE A 106 7.50 -23.85 6.45
CA PHE A 106 8.24 -24.60 7.46
C PHE A 106 7.55 -25.92 7.88
N ALA A 107 6.52 -26.35 7.17
CA ALA A 107 5.87 -27.63 7.43
C ALA A 107 6.86 -28.80 7.22
N PRO A 108 6.90 -29.80 8.13
CA PRO A 108 7.88 -30.90 8.05
C PRO A 108 7.71 -31.78 6.81
N SER A 109 6.49 -31.86 6.28
CA SER A 109 6.09 -32.82 5.26
C SER A 109 6.43 -32.43 3.82
N LYS A 110 6.77 -31.17 3.55
CA LYS A 110 7.02 -30.71 2.16
C LYS A 110 7.78 -29.37 2.15
N ARG A 111 9.09 -29.44 2.02
CA ARG A 111 9.87 -28.22 1.74
C ARG A 111 9.86 -27.94 0.23
N ASP A 112 8.88 -27.17 -0.22
CA ASP A 112 8.86 -26.66 -1.59
C ASP A 112 9.55 -25.29 -1.66
N GLY A 113 10.52 -25.15 -2.56
CA GLY A 113 11.22 -23.88 -2.81
C GLY A 113 10.27 -22.74 -3.19
N LYS A 114 9.12 -23.06 -3.82
CA LYS A 114 8.09 -22.07 -4.18
C LYS A 114 7.39 -21.50 -2.96
N ASP A 115 7.09 -22.35 -1.97
CA ASP A 115 6.44 -21.90 -0.74
C ASP A 115 7.38 -21.04 0.10
N LEU A 116 8.66 -21.39 0.17
CA LEU A 116 9.68 -20.54 0.80
C LEU A 116 9.82 -19.17 0.11
N GLN A 117 9.83 -19.14 -1.23
CA GLN A 117 9.90 -17.87 -1.99
C GLN A 117 8.65 -17.02 -1.77
N ARG A 118 7.45 -17.63 -1.76
CA ARG A 118 6.19 -16.93 -1.50
C ARG A 118 6.17 -16.34 -0.09
N ALA A 119 6.56 -17.12 0.93
CA ALA A 119 6.64 -16.64 2.30
C ALA A 119 7.69 -15.52 2.44
N LEU A 120 8.83 -15.62 1.76
CA LEU A 120 9.85 -14.58 1.72
C LEU A 120 9.30 -13.28 1.14
N GLY A 121 8.61 -13.33 0.01
CA GLY A 121 8.03 -12.13 -0.62
C GLY A 121 7.02 -11.41 0.29
N ILE A 122 6.15 -12.16 0.97
CA ILE A 122 5.17 -11.60 1.91
C ILE A 122 5.87 -10.98 3.12
N THR A 123 6.82 -11.69 3.73
CA THR A 123 7.57 -11.17 4.89
C THR A 123 8.42 -9.97 4.51
N GLN A 124 8.99 -9.95 3.31
CA GLN A 124 9.73 -8.80 2.79
C GLN A 124 8.86 -7.55 2.64
N SER A 125 7.65 -7.70 2.13
CA SER A 125 6.70 -6.57 2.03
C SER A 125 6.36 -5.99 3.41
N ILE A 126 6.21 -6.84 4.43
CA ILE A 126 5.99 -6.39 5.81
C ILE A 126 7.22 -5.68 6.35
N GLN A 127 8.41 -6.21 6.10
CA GLN A 127 9.67 -5.62 6.57
C GLN A 127 9.95 -4.23 5.97
N GLN A 128 9.41 -3.93 4.80
CA GLN A 128 9.49 -2.59 4.20
C GLN A 128 8.63 -1.57 4.96
N ILE A 129 7.54 -2.02 5.59
CA ILE A 129 6.64 -1.17 6.37
C ILE A 129 7.12 -1.08 7.81
N ASP A 130 7.42 -2.24 8.42
CA ASP A 130 7.89 -2.38 9.80
C ASP A 130 8.98 -3.45 9.87
N SER A 131 10.22 -3.01 10.01
CA SER A 131 11.41 -3.88 10.03
C SER A 131 11.53 -4.75 11.29
N SER A 132 10.74 -4.48 12.34
CA SER A 132 10.77 -5.24 13.59
C SER A 132 9.99 -6.55 13.49
N ILE A 133 8.90 -6.56 12.72
CA ILE A 133 7.98 -7.69 12.60
C ILE A 133 8.57 -8.78 11.70
N PHE A 134 8.49 -10.05 12.11
CA PHE A 134 8.99 -11.23 11.39
C PHE A 134 10.49 -11.22 11.04
N LYS A 135 11.31 -10.43 11.74
CA LYS A 135 12.74 -10.27 11.45
C LYS A 135 13.50 -11.61 11.43
N GLU A 136 13.27 -12.47 12.41
CA GLU A 136 13.91 -13.78 12.49
C GLU A 136 13.40 -14.75 11.42
N SER A 137 12.08 -14.79 11.20
CA SER A 137 11.47 -15.60 10.16
C SER A 137 12.00 -15.22 8.76
N TYR A 138 12.13 -13.94 8.49
CA TYR A 138 12.70 -13.43 7.25
C TYR A 138 14.16 -13.86 7.05
N ARG A 139 14.98 -13.78 8.12
CA ARG A 139 16.38 -14.25 8.08
C ARG A 139 16.47 -15.76 7.85
N ARG A 140 15.60 -16.52 8.51
CA ARG A 140 15.53 -17.98 8.36
C ARG A 140 15.15 -18.37 6.93
N LEU A 141 14.11 -17.74 6.35
CA LEU A 141 13.69 -17.96 4.96
C LEU A 141 14.83 -17.72 3.97
N LYS A 142 15.57 -16.62 4.14
CA LYS A 142 16.74 -16.33 3.28
C LYS A 142 17.79 -17.43 3.33
N ARG A 143 18.11 -17.93 4.53
CA ARG A 143 19.09 -19.04 4.69
C ARG A 143 18.61 -20.32 4.01
N GLU A 144 17.37 -20.72 4.23
CA GLU A 144 16.80 -21.94 3.65
C GLU A 144 16.80 -21.87 2.12
N ILE A 145 16.43 -20.75 1.53
CA ILE A 145 16.46 -20.55 0.06
C ILE A 145 17.90 -20.61 -0.47
N GLN A 146 18.88 -20.04 0.25
CA GLN A 146 20.28 -20.12 -0.15
C GLN A 146 20.81 -21.57 -0.12
N LEU A 147 20.43 -22.34 0.90
CA LEU A 147 20.78 -23.76 1.02
C LEU A 147 20.19 -24.58 -0.12
N LEU A 148 18.93 -24.37 -0.47
CA LEU A 148 18.29 -25.05 -1.61
C LEU A 148 18.96 -24.71 -2.94
N ARG A 149 19.36 -23.46 -3.15
CA ARG A 149 20.08 -23.06 -4.37
C ARG A 149 21.44 -23.75 -4.50
N LYS A 150 22.18 -23.92 -3.39
CA LYS A 150 23.47 -24.62 -3.36
C LYS A 150 23.34 -26.15 -3.56
N ALA A 151 22.20 -26.71 -3.18
CA ALA A 151 21.93 -28.14 -3.31
C ALA A 151 21.49 -28.53 -4.76
N ASN A 152 20.96 -27.56 -5.53
CA ASN A 152 20.43 -27.77 -6.89
C ASN A 152 21.33 -27.21 -7.99
N GLY A 153 22.48 -26.68 -7.68
CA GLY A 153 23.52 -26.20 -8.61
C GLY A 153 24.82 -26.95 -8.42
#